data_dec4609b8f58be1375b30e12de732a57
#
_entry.id   dec4609b8f58be1375b30e12de732a57
#
_cell.length_a   1.000
_cell.length_b   1.000
_cell.length_c   1.000
_cell.angle_alpha   90.00
_cell.angle_beta   90.00
_cell.angle_gamma   90.00
#
_symmetry.space_group_name_H-M   'P 1'
#
loop_
_entity.id
_entity.type
_entity.pdbx_description
1 polymer ?
#
loop_
_entity_poly.entity_id
_entity_poly.type
_entity_poly.pdbx_seq_one_letter_code
_entity_poly.pdbx_strand_id
1 'polypeptide(L)' 'MVVLRTMIGDELRERRLGQGRTLRDVSGAARVSLGYLSEVERGQKEASSELLAAICGALQVPL' A
#
# COMPACT_ATOMS: atom_id res chain seq x y z
N MET A 1 8.76 -7.61 -18.52
CA MET A 1 8.83 -8.41 -17.27
C MET A 1 8.14 -7.66 -16.15
N VAL A 2 7.32 -8.35 -15.38
CA VAL A 2 6.59 -7.73 -14.28
C VAL A 2 7.43 -7.79 -13.00
N VAL A 3 7.60 -6.66 -12.34
CA VAL A 3 8.35 -6.58 -11.09
C VAL A 3 7.36 -6.77 -9.93
N LEU A 4 7.70 -7.63 -8.98
CA LEU A 4 6.82 -7.97 -7.87
C LEU A 4 6.34 -6.73 -7.10
N ARG A 5 7.24 -5.78 -6.82
CA ARG A 5 6.85 -4.57 -6.07
C ARG A 5 5.81 -3.75 -6.84
N THR A 6 5.86 -3.78 -8.17
CA THR A 6 4.87 -3.09 -9.00
C THR A 6 3.52 -3.77 -8.90
N MET A 7 3.49 -5.10 -8.93
CA MET A 7 2.24 -5.86 -8.76
C MET A 7 1.61 -5.62 -7.41
N ILE A 8 2.42 -5.63 -6.36
CA ILE A 8 1.94 -5.37 -5.00
C ILE A 8 1.40 -3.95 -4.90
N GLY A 9 2.14 -2.98 -5.45
CA GLY A 9 1.72 -1.59 -5.43
C GLY A 9 0.39 -1.37 -6.14
N ASP A 10 0.23 -1.97 -7.32
CA ASP A 10 -1.02 -1.87 -8.09
C ASP A 10 -2.19 -2.48 -7.32
N GLU A 11 -1.98 -3.63 -6.68
CA GLU A 11 -3.02 -4.30 -5.92
C GLU A 11 -3.44 -3.45 -4.71
N LEU A 12 -2.47 -2.89 -4.00
CA LEU A 12 -2.76 -2.02 -2.85
C LEU A 12 -3.55 -0.80 -3.28
N ARG A 13 -3.17 -0.20 -4.40
CA ARG A 13 -3.87 0.96 -4.92
C ARG A 13 -5.31 0.62 -5.31
N GLU A 14 -5.52 -0.51 -5.99
CA GLU A 14 -6.87 -0.93 -6.37
C GLU A 14 -7.75 -1.16 -5.14
N ARG A 15 -7.21 -1.80 -4.11
CA ARG A 15 -7.97 -2.02 -2.88
C ARG A 15 -8.35 -0.70 -2.23
N ARG A 16 -7.39 0.23 -2.17
CA ARG A 16 -7.65 1.54 -1.59
C ARG A 16 -8.73 2.29 -2.36
N LEU A 17 -8.61 2.33 -3.68
CA LEU A 17 -9.58 3.03 -4.52
C LEU A 17 -10.96 2.37 -4.46
N GLY A 18 -10.99 1.04 -4.41
CA GLY A 18 -12.24 0.31 -4.27
C GLY A 18 -12.96 0.59 -2.96
N GLN A 19 -12.22 1.01 -1.92
CA GLN A 19 -12.79 1.39 -0.65
C GLN A 19 -13.11 2.88 -0.56
N GLY A 20 -12.84 3.64 -1.62
CA GLY A 20 -13.07 5.08 -1.63
C GLY A 20 -12.17 5.84 -0.67
N ARG A 21 -10.97 5.33 -0.38
CA ARG A 21 -10.06 5.90 0.61
C ARG A 21 -8.92 6.64 -0.07
N THR A 22 -8.47 7.72 0.55
CA THR A 22 -7.33 8.49 0.05
C THR A 22 -6.04 7.86 0.54
N LEU A 23 -4.92 8.27 -0.09
CA LEU A 23 -3.59 7.88 0.41
C LEU A 23 -3.41 8.32 1.86
N ARG A 24 -3.89 9.51 2.21
CA ARG A 24 -3.78 10.03 3.57
C ARG A 24 -4.55 9.16 4.55
N ASP A 25 -5.74 8.70 4.18
CA ASP A 25 -6.53 7.83 5.03
C ASP A 25 -5.77 6.54 5.36
N VAL A 26 -5.21 5.90 4.34
CA VAL A 26 -4.51 4.64 4.52
C VAL A 26 -3.17 4.84 5.23
N SER A 27 -2.43 5.90 4.88
CA SER A 27 -1.14 6.16 5.53
C SER A 27 -1.33 6.40 7.02
N GLY A 28 -2.39 7.14 7.39
CA GLY A 28 -2.71 7.38 8.80
C GLY A 28 -3.09 6.10 9.53
N ALA A 29 -3.93 5.26 8.91
CA ALA A 29 -4.35 4.00 9.52
C ALA A 29 -3.19 3.00 9.66
N ALA A 30 -2.29 2.97 8.69
CA ALA A 30 -1.14 2.07 8.70
C ALA A 30 0.05 2.65 9.48
N ARG A 31 -0.02 3.93 9.85
CA ARG A 31 1.07 4.64 10.52
C ARG A 31 2.36 4.65 9.72
N VAL A 32 2.22 4.88 8.42
CA VAL A 32 3.37 5.03 7.51
C VAL A 32 3.30 6.43 6.90
N SER A 33 4.44 6.94 6.42
CA SER A 33 4.44 8.26 5.81
C SER A 33 3.66 8.23 4.49
N LEU A 34 3.02 9.34 4.17
CA LEU A 34 2.26 9.48 2.94
C LEU A 34 3.17 9.27 1.72
N GLY A 35 4.35 9.88 1.74
CA GLY A 35 5.30 9.74 0.65
C GLY A 35 5.76 8.30 0.46
N TYR A 36 6.01 7.59 1.55
CA TYR A 36 6.41 6.19 1.47
C TYR A 36 5.30 5.34 0.85
N LEU A 37 4.08 5.50 1.34
CA LEU A 37 2.94 4.75 0.79
C LEU A 37 2.75 5.04 -0.70
N SER A 38 2.87 6.31 -1.08
CA SER A 38 2.77 6.70 -2.48
C SER A 38 3.81 6.00 -3.33
N GLU A 39 5.06 5.94 -2.86
CA GLU A 39 6.13 5.27 -3.60
C GLU A 39 5.92 3.77 -3.69
N VAL A 40 5.38 3.16 -2.63
CA VAL A 40 5.05 1.73 -2.64
C VAL A 40 3.96 1.45 -3.66
N GLU A 41 2.92 2.27 -3.70
CA GLU A 41 1.83 2.09 -4.67
C GLU A 41 2.31 2.23 -6.12
N ARG A 42 3.31 3.09 -6.35
CA ARG A 42 3.86 3.27 -7.69
C ARG A 42 4.93 2.24 -8.06
N GLY A 43 5.25 1.33 -7.15
CA GLY A 43 6.25 0.31 -7.38
C GLY A 43 7.66 0.82 -7.32
N GLN A 44 7.88 2.01 -6.74
CA GLN A 44 9.20 2.63 -6.64
C GLN A 44 9.96 2.22 -5.39
N LYS A 45 9.27 1.66 -4.42
CA LYS A 45 9.89 1.14 -3.19
C LYS A 45 9.26 -0.18 -2.81
N GLU A 46 10.06 -1.07 -2.23
CA GLU A 46 9.56 -2.30 -1.66
C GLU A 46 9.16 -2.04 -0.22
N ALA A 47 8.00 -2.56 0.17
CA ALA A 47 7.58 -2.49 1.55
C ALA A 47 8.22 -3.63 2.33
N SER A 48 8.73 -3.33 3.52
CA SER A 48 9.18 -4.38 4.43
C SER A 48 7.98 -5.25 4.84
N SER A 49 8.25 -6.46 5.32
CA SER A 49 7.17 -7.35 5.75
C SER A 49 6.28 -6.68 6.80
N GLU A 50 6.89 -5.96 7.73
CA GLU A 50 6.15 -5.28 8.80
C GLU A 50 5.27 -4.18 8.26
N LEU A 51 5.80 -3.36 7.34
CA LEU A 51 5.04 -2.26 6.76
C LEU A 51 3.96 -2.77 5.82
N LEU A 52 4.25 -3.84 5.08
CA LEU A 52 3.25 -4.44 4.21
C LEU A 52 2.09 -5.00 5.04
N ALA A 53 2.39 -5.65 6.16
CA ALA A 53 1.35 -6.15 7.06
C ALA A 53 0.50 -5.00 7.62
N ALA A 54 1.13 -3.88 7.97
CA ALA A 54 0.42 -2.72 8.47
C ALA A 54 -0.51 -2.12 7.41
N ILE A 55 -0.02 -2.02 6.17
CA ILE A 55 -0.82 -1.50 5.05
C ILE A 55 -1.98 -2.44 4.75
N CYS A 56 -1.73 -3.74 4.68
CA CYS A 56 -2.77 -4.73 4.44
C CYS A 56 -3.81 -4.72 5.55
N GLY A 57 -3.37 -4.58 6.80
CA GLY A 57 -4.29 -4.45 7.93
C GLY A 57 -5.17 -3.22 7.81
N ALA A 58 -4.59 -2.09 7.42
CA ALA A 58 -5.33 -0.84 7.24
C ALA A 58 -6.37 -0.99 6.12
N LEU A 59 -6.06 -1.75 5.07
CA LEU A 59 -6.97 -1.99 3.95
C LEU A 59 -7.88 -3.20 4.19
N GLN A 60 -7.70 -3.91 5.31
CA GLN A 60 -8.47 -5.11 5.65
C GLN A 60 -8.32 -6.21 4.60
N VAL A 61 -7.12 -6.35 4.07
CA VAL A 61 -6.79 -7.38 3.07
C VAL A 61 -5.95 -8.46 3.74
N PRO A 62 -6.29 -9.74 3.60
CA PRO A 62 -5.44 -10.80 4.15
C PRO A 62 -4.12 -10.87 3.39
N LEU A 63 -3.06 -11.21 4.09
CA LEU A 63 -1.75 -11.42 3.49
C LEU A 63 -1.68 -12.71 2.70
#